data_12a5a0b6880a2f9558975c3df75357ed
#
_entry.id   12a5a0b6880a2f9558975c3df75357ed
#
_cell.length_a   1.000
_cell.length_b   1.000
_cell.length_c   1.000
_cell.angle_alpha   90.00
_cell.angle_beta   90.00
_cell.angle_gamma   90.00
#
_symmetry.space_group_name_H-M   'P 1'
#
loop_
_entity.id
_entity.type
_entity.pdbx_description
1 polymer ?
#
loop_
_entity_poly.entity_id
_entity_poly.type
_entity_poly.pdbx_seq_one_letter_code
_entity_poly.pdbx_strand_id
1 'polypeptide(L)'
;MVEGPTLVEEAFAAGMSFIDQYVREDYDGYEAPGVITHELDSKTFNSVSDTESPRGIMAVCTMPPPDDFSFLASDWLLVLDEVSDPGNLGTLVRSAEAAGASGVVLVGSTVDPWSPKVLRASAGAMFHVRIWGVDSLEDLRDAGVRLLGTTSHETVTDAVSVYEADLSGCIGIVLGNESR
;
A
#
# COMPACT_ATOMS: atom_id res chain seq x y z
N MET A 1 -10.14 8.61 -3.08
CA MET A 1 -10.92 8.12 -4.24
C MET A 1 -10.20 6.92 -4.83
N VAL A 2 -10.93 5.89 -5.20
CA VAL A 2 -10.45 4.71 -5.90
C VAL A 2 -11.05 4.70 -7.31
N GLU A 3 -10.27 4.34 -8.33
CA GLU A 3 -10.70 4.43 -9.73
C GLU A 3 -10.38 3.14 -10.50
N GLY A 4 -11.37 2.68 -11.24
CA GLY A 4 -11.33 1.48 -12.05
C GLY A 4 -11.91 0.24 -11.36
N PRO A 5 -12.46 -0.71 -12.14
CA PRO A 5 -13.24 -1.84 -11.61
C PRO A 5 -12.44 -2.69 -10.63
N THR A 6 -11.18 -3.00 -10.92
CA THR A 6 -10.34 -3.81 -10.03
C THR A 6 -10.15 -3.15 -8.66
N LEU A 7 -9.82 -1.85 -8.61
CA LEU A 7 -9.61 -1.17 -7.31
C LEU A 7 -10.91 -1.00 -6.54
N VAL A 8 -12.04 -0.76 -7.21
CA VAL A 8 -13.36 -0.66 -6.56
C VAL A 8 -13.76 -2.02 -5.98
N GLU A 9 -13.56 -3.12 -6.73
CA GLU A 9 -13.83 -4.48 -6.28
C GLU A 9 -12.94 -4.88 -5.09
N GLU A 10 -11.63 -4.65 -5.16
CA GLU A 10 -10.67 -4.95 -4.09
C GLU A 10 -10.94 -4.12 -2.82
N ALA A 11 -11.23 -2.82 -2.98
CA ALA A 11 -11.58 -1.98 -1.84
C ALA A 11 -12.88 -2.46 -1.15
N PHE A 12 -13.87 -2.89 -1.93
CA PHE A 12 -15.12 -3.44 -1.40
C PHE A 12 -14.89 -4.79 -0.69
N ALA A 13 -14.13 -5.68 -1.31
CA ALA A 13 -13.78 -6.98 -0.75
C ALA A 13 -12.98 -6.87 0.56
N ALA A 14 -12.12 -5.85 0.67
CA ALA A 14 -11.37 -5.52 1.88
C ALA A 14 -12.22 -4.85 2.98
N GLY A 15 -13.51 -4.59 2.74
CA GLY A 15 -14.40 -3.97 3.72
C GLY A 15 -14.22 -2.47 3.90
N MET A 16 -13.64 -1.77 2.92
CA MET A 16 -13.56 -0.31 2.95
C MET A 16 -14.95 0.31 3.03
N SER A 17 -15.09 1.38 3.80
CA SER A 17 -16.37 2.10 3.94
C SER A 17 -16.56 3.04 2.76
N PHE A 18 -17.48 2.67 1.88
CA PHE A 18 -17.86 3.48 0.72
C PHE A 18 -18.83 4.59 1.12
N ILE A 19 -18.63 5.78 0.58
CA ILE A 19 -19.55 6.91 0.68
C ILE A 19 -20.49 6.86 -0.52
N ASP A 20 -19.94 6.93 -1.74
CA ASP A 20 -20.64 6.89 -3.00
C ASP A 20 -19.79 6.22 -4.07
N GLN A 21 -20.43 5.72 -5.13
CA GLN A 21 -19.75 5.32 -6.36
C GLN A 21 -20.36 6.03 -7.56
N TYR A 22 -19.54 6.24 -8.57
CA TYR A 22 -19.86 6.97 -9.78
C TYR A 22 -19.54 6.11 -10.99
N VAL A 23 -20.48 5.98 -11.89
CA VAL A 23 -20.32 5.23 -13.13
C VAL A 23 -20.52 6.13 -14.33
N ARG A 24 -19.79 5.85 -15.41
CA ARG A 24 -20.00 6.51 -16.68
C ARG A 24 -21.22 5.90 -17.37
N GLU A 25 -22.01 6.70 -18.08
CA GLU A 25 -23.26 6.32 -18.75
C GLU A 25 -23.20 5.07 -19.64
N ASP A 26 -22.01 4.69 -20.13
CA ASP A 26 -21.75 3.51 -20.95
C ASP A 26 -21.10 2.35 -20.19
N TYR A 27 -20.99 2.46 -18.86
CA TYR A 27 -20.37 1.43 -18.02
C TYR A 27 -21.37 0.32 -17.68
N ASP A 28 -20.98 -0.93 -17.95
CA ASP A 28 -21.79 -2.13 -17.69
C ASP A 28 -21.05 -3.18 -16.81
N GLY A 29 -20.01 -2.72 -16.10
CA GLY A 29 -19.15 -3.60 -15.29
C GLY A 29 -19.58 -3.74 -13.83
N TYR A 30 -18.62 -4.09 -12.99
CA TYR A 30 -18.84 -4.27 -11.55
C TYR A 30 -19.19 -2.97 -10.85
N GLU A 31 -20.24 -3.02 -10.02
CA GLU A 31 -20.60 -1.99 -9.05
C GLU A 31 -20.62 -2.60 -7.65
N ALA A 32 -20.13 -1.86 -6.65
CA ALA A 32 -20.12 -2.32 -5.26
C ALA A 32 -21.56 -2.43 -4.74
N PRO A 33 -22.01 -3.61 -4.27
CA PRO A 33 -23.40 -3.82 -3.84
C PRO A 33 -23.78 -2.95 -2.65
N GLY A 34 -24.96 -2.32 -2.71
CA GLY A 34 -25.53 -1.52 -1.61
C GLY A 34 -24.92 -0.13 -1.45
N VAL A 35 -24.00 0.27 -2.33
CA VAL A 35 -23.46 1.63 -2.39
C VAL A 35 -24.33 2.49 -3.31
N ILE A 36 -24.53 3.75 -2.94
CA ILE A 36 -25.27 4.70 -3.78
C ILE A 36 -24.47 4.93 -5.06
N THR A 37 -25.08 4.65 -6.22
CA THR A 37 -24.50 4.84 -7.54
C THR A 37 -25.02 6.10 -8.22
N HIS A 38 -24.13 6.92 -8.73
CA HIS A 38 -24.43 8.10 -9.52
C HIS A 38 -23.94 7.89 -10.95
N GLU A 39 -24.83 7.98 -11.91
CA GLU A 39 -24.46 7.95 -13.34
C GLU A 39 -24.01 9.34 -13.81
N LEU A 40 -22.89 9.39 -14.50
CA LEU A 40 -22.31 10.60 -15.07
C LEU A 40 -22.18 10.48 -16.58
N ASP A 41 -22.44 11.57 -17.31
CA ASP A 41 -22.08 11.63 -18.73
C ASP A 41 -20.56 11.50 -18.92
N SER A 42 -20.15 11.04 -20.08
CA SER A 42 -18.75 10.76 -20.42
C SER A 42 -17.83 11.96 -20.22
N LYS A 43 -18.31 13.19 -20.51
CA LYS A 43 -17.51 14.39 -20.37
C LYS A 43 -17.26 14.73 -18.90
N THR A 44 -18.30 14.65 -18.08
CA THR A 44 -18.22 14.90 -16.65
C THR A 44 -17.34 13.86 -15.97
N PHE A 45 -17.56 12.56 -16.26
CA PHE A 45 -16.76 11.46 -15.72
C PHE A 45 -15.27 11.66 -16.03
N ASN A 46 -14.92 11.93 -17.29
CA ASN A 46 -13.53 12.13 -17.71
C ASN A 46 -12.88 13.38 -17.07
N SER A 47 -13.69 14.40 -16.72
CA SER A 47 -13.15 15.63 -16.12
C SER A 47 -12.72 15.48 -14.64
N VAL A 48 -13.25 14.46 -13.96
CA VAL A 48 -12.94 14.18 -12.53
C VAL A 48 -12.04 12.96 -12.34
N SER A 49 -11.75 12.25 -13.44
CA SER A 49 -10.86 11.09 -13.43
C SER A 49 -9.39 11.51 -13.33
N ASP A 50 -8.60 10.74 -12.56
CA ASP A 50 -7.14 10.89 -12.45
C ASP A 50 -6.36 10.16 -13.56
N THR A 51 -7.06 9.41 -14.43
CA THR A 51 -6.42 8.63 -15.49
C THR A 51 -6.72 9.20 -16.87
N GLU A 52 -5.76 9.06 -17.79
CA GLU A 52 -5.95 9.45 -19.21
C GLU A 52 -6.97 8.57 -19.93
N SER A 53 -7.16 7.34 -19.45
CA SER A 53 -8.10 6.37 -20.03
C SER A 53 -8.97 5.75 -18.93
N PRO A 54 -9.99 6.49 -18.46
CA PRO A 54 -10.87 6.04 -17.39
C PRO A 54 -11.65 4.78 -17.77
N ARG A 55 -11.75 3.85 -16.81
CA ARG A 55 -12.45 2.57 -17.02
C ARG A 55 -13.93 2.58 -16.62
N GLY A 56 -14.50 3.77 -16.44
CA GLY A 56 -15.94 3.97 -16.30
C GLY A 56 -16.52 3.80 -14.91
N ILE A 57 -15.72 3.51 -13.88
CA ILE A 57 -16.16 3.50 -12.49
C ILE A 57 -15.12 4.14 -11.56
N MET A 58 -15.59 4.88 -10.57
CA MET A 58 -14.82 5.37 -9.44
C MET A 58 -15.66 5.36 -8.16
N ALA A 59 -15.03 5.31 -7.00
CA ALA A 59 -15.70 5.38 -5.72
C ALA A 59 -14.97 6.28 -4.73
N VAL A 60 -15.75 6.88 -3.83
CA VAL A 60 -15.24 7.64 -2.68
C VAL A 60 -15.38 6.76 -1.45
N CYS A 61 -14.25 6.48 -0.79
CA CYS A 61 -14.19 5.72 0.44
C CYS A 61 -13.65 6.58 1.57
N THR A 62 -14.05 6.28 2.80
CA THR A 62 -13.40 6.85 3.98
C THR A 62 -11.99 6.25 4.12
N MET A 63 -11.06 7.06 4.59
CA MET A 63 -9.73 6.55 4.98
C MET A 63 -9.89 5.57 6.15
N PRO A 64 -9.20 4.43 6.14
CA PRO A 64 -9.19 3.55 7.30
C PRO A 64 -8.58 4.29 8.50
N PRO A 65 -9.05 4.01 9.73
CA PRO A 65 -8.39 4.53 10.92
C PRO A 65 -6.96 3.97 10.98
N PRO A 66 -6.02 4.68 11.63
CA PRO A 66 -4.69 4.14 11.84
C PRO A 66 -4.76 2.87 12.69
N ASP A 67 -4.01 1.86 12.31
CA ASP A 67 -3.84 0.64 13.12
C ASP A 67 -3.02 0.92 14.37
N ASP A 68 -3.26 0.14 15.43
CA ASP A 68 -2.42 0.16 16.62
C ASP A 68 -0.97 -0.19 16.25
N PHE A 69 -0.04 0.65 16.70
CA PHE A 69 1.40 0.44 16.48
C PHE A 69 1.93 -0.57 17.50
N SER A 70 1.56 -1.83 17.31
CA SER A 70 1.95 -2.94 18.17
C SER A 70 2.19 -4.21 17.37
N PHE A 71 3.18 -4.99 17.75
CA PHE A 71 3.65 -6.14 16.98
C PHE A 71 3.73 -7.40 17.84
N LEU A 72 3.45 -8.54 17.23
CA LEU A 72 3.61 -9.87 17.83
C LEU A 72 5.02 -10.39 17.57
N ALA A 73 5.48 -11.30 18.42
CA ALA A 73 6.79 -11.93 18.25
C ALA A 73 6.94 -12.76 16.96
N SER A 74 5.84 -13.06 16.29
CA SER A 74 5.82 -13.77 15.00
C SER A 74 5.69 -12.85 13.80
N ASP A 75 5.56 -11.54 14.02
CA ASP A 75 5.36 -10.60 12.92
C ASP A 75 6.65 -10.38 12.14
N TRP A 76 6.49 -10.30 10.81
CA TRP A 76 7.54 -9.74 9.98
C TRP A 76 6.98 -8.57 9.16
N LEU A 77 7.77 -7.52 9.06
CA LEU A 77 7.39 -6.25 8.47
C LEU A 77 8.30 -5.94 7.29
N LEU A 78 7.73 -5.38 6.23
CA LEU A 78 8.51 -4.68 5.23
C LEU A 78 8.65 -3.22 5.67
N VAL A 79 9.89 -2.76 5.86
CA VAL A 79 10.20 -1.39 6.28
C VAL A 79 10.79 -0.63 5.09
N LEU A 80 10.12 0.44 4.70
CA LEU A 80 10.47 1.25 3.54
C LEU A 80 10.99 2.61 4.01
N ASP A 81 12.31 2.80 3.89
CA ASP A 81 13.00 4.00 4.36
C ASP A 81 13.15 5.01 3.20
N GLU A 82 12.45 6.14 3.32
CA GLU A 82 12.45 7.27 2.35
C GLU A 82 12.10 6.87 0.89
N VAL A 83 11.19 5.92 0.69
CA VAL A 83 10.73 5.54 -0.65
C VAL A 83 9.84 6.64 -1.23
N SER A 84 10.31 7.30 -2.29
CA SER A 84 9.67 8.48 -2.88
C SER A 84 8.93 8.21 -4.21
N ASP A 85 9.19 7.10 -4.89
CA ASP A 85 8.47 6.73 -6.13
C ASP A 85 7.20 5.96 -5.82
N PRO A 86 6.02 6.45 -6.27
CA PRO A 86 4.75 5.78 -6.00
C PRO A 86 4.60 4.43 -6.71
N GLY A 87 5.28 4.20 -7.84
CA GLY A 87 5.29 2.91 -8.52
C GLY A 87 6.05 1.86 -7.72
N ASN A 88 7.22 2.25 -7.17
CA ASN A 88 8.02 1.39 -6.29
C ASN A 88 7.25 1.06 -5.02
N LEU A 89 6.65 2.06 -4.35
CA LEU A 89 5.84 1.82 -3.16
C LEU A 89 4.71 0.82 -3.43
N GLY A 90 3.89 1.04 -4.45
CA GLY A 90 2.80 0.13 -4.77
C GLY A 90 3.26 -1.30 -5.09
N THR A 91 4.36 -1.45 -5.83
CA THR A 91 4.95 -2.75 -6.17
C THR A 91 5.49 -3.46 -4.94
N LEU A 92 6.15 -2.74 -4.02
CA LEU A 92 6.69 -3.29 -2.79
C LEU A 92 5.58 -3.74 -1.83
N VAL A 93 4.51 -2.95 -1.68
CA VAL A 93 3.34 -3.34 -0.88
C VAL A 93 2.69 -4.60 -1.44
N ARG A 94 2.52 -4.68 -2.75
CA ARG A 94 1.99 -5.89 -3.40
C ARG A 94 2.89 -7.12 -3.16
N SER A 95 4.19 -6.94 -3.18
CA SER A 95 5.15 -8.02 -2.90
C SER A 95 5.09 -8.45 -1.43
N ALA A 96 4.95 -7.51 -0.51
CA ALA A 96 4.81 -7.77 0.91
C ALA A 96 3.52 -8.56 1.22
N GLU A 97 2.39 -8.16 0.64
CA GLU A 97 1.12 -8.89 0.75
C GLU A 97 1.27 -10.33 0.26
N ALA A 98 1.77 -10.51 -0.96
CA ALA A 98 1.94 -11.83 -1.56
C ALA A 98 2.89 -12.74 -0.77
N ALA A 99 3.87 -12.17 -0.07
CA ALA A 99 4.80 -12.88 0.78
C ALA A 99 4.27 -13.09 2.22
N GLY A 100 3.08 -12.60 2.55
CA GLY A 100 2.45 -12.77 3.86
C GLY A 100 3.07 -11.88 4.95
N ALA A 101 3.53 -10.68 4.61
CA ALA A 101 3.98 -9.69 5.60
C ALA A 101 2.83 -9.33 6.55
N SER A 102 3.15 -9.15 7.83
CA SER A 102 2.19 -8.67 8.83
C SER A 102 1.79 -7.21 8.59
N GLY A 103 2.63 -6.47 7.86
CA GLY A 103 2.36 -5.11 7.42
C GLY A 103 3.58 -4.44 6.80
N VAL A 104 3.39 -3.19 6.38
CA VAL A 104 4.41 -2.32 5.79
C VAL A 104 4.58 -1.07 6.66
N VAL A 105 5.80 -0.71 6.96
CA VAL A 105 6.12 0.50 7.70
C VAL A 105 6.85 1.48 6.78
N LEU A 106 6.32 2.68 6.68
CA LEU A 106 6.89 3.80 5.94
C LEU A 106 7.67 4.67 6.92
N VAL A 107 8.96 4.87 6.65
CA VAL A 107 9.86 5.63 7.52
C VAL A 107 10.23 6.95 6.87
N GLY A 108 10.12 8.02 7.62
CA GLY A 108 10.54 9.35 7.22
C GLY A 108 9.69 9.94 6.08
N SER A 109 10.32 10.63 5.15
CA SER A 109 9.62 11.30 4.04
C SER A 109 9.35 10.34 2.89
N THR A 110 8.16 9.71 2.90
CA THR A 110 7.71 8.81 1.83
C THR A 110 6.60 9.46 1.00
N VAL A 111 6.34 8.89 -0.18
CA VAL A 111 5.16 9.24 -0.97
C VAL A 111 3.87 8.85 -0.21
N ASP A 112 2.81 9.64 -0.41
CA ASP A 112 1.49 9.31 0.18
C ASP A 112 1.01 7.93 -0.29
N PRO A 113 0.87 6.95 0.65
CA PRO A 113 0.46 5.59 0.32
C PRO A 113 -0.95 5.52 -0.26
N TRP A 114 -1.81 6.48 0.04
CA TRP A 114 -3.19 6.53 -0.45
C TRP A 114 -3.35 7.34 -1.73
N SER A 115 -2.25 7.81 -2.32
CA SER A 115 -2.32 8.50 -3.59
C SER A 115 -2.85 7.58 -4.71
N PRO A 116 -3.62 8.10 -5.68
CA PRO A 116 -4.19 7.29 -6.77
C PRO A 116 -3.14 6.48 -7.54
N LYS A 117 -1.91 7.01 -7.65
CA LYS A 117 -0.82 6.33 -8.35
C LYS A 117 -0.31 5.11 -7.58
N VAL A 118 -0.19 5.20 -6.25
CA VAL A 118 0.19 4.07 -5.39
C VAL A 118 -0.91 3.00 -5.39
N LEU A 119 -2.17 3.40 -5.23
CA LEU A 119 -3.30 2.47 -5.26
C LEU A 119 -3.34 1.66 -6.56
N ARG A 120 -3.13 2.32 -7.71
CA ARG A 120 -3.05 1.62 -9.00
C ARG A 120 -1.85 0.69 -9.10
N ALA A 121 -0.68 1.14 -8.65
CA ALA A 121 0.55 0.33 -8.69
C ALA A 121 0.48 -0.90 -7.78
N SER A 122 -0.23 -0.79 -6.65
CA SER A 122 -0.45 -1.90 -5.72
C SER A 122 -1.51 -2.90 -6.21
N ALA A 123 -2.28 -2.56 -7.25
CA ALA A 123 -3.39 -3.38 -7.76
C ALA A 123 -4.38 -3.84 -6.68
N GLY A 124 -4.59 -3.01 -5.64
CA GLY A 124 -5.50 -3.30 -4.53
C GLY A 124 -4.83 -3.83 -3.26
N ALA A 125 -3.58 -4.28 -3.30
CA ALA A 125 -2.85 -4.78 -2.13
C ALA A 125 -2.84 -3.81 -0.94
N MET A 126 -2.90 -2.49 -1.22
CA MET A 126 -3.00 -1.44 -0.20
C MET A 126 -4.22 -1.59 0.73
N PHE A 127 -5.28 -2.26 0.28
CA PHE A 127 -6.49 -2.44 1.09
C PHE A 127 -6.42 -3.67 2.01
N HIS A 128 -5.44 -4.55 1.81
CA HIS A 128 -5.31 -5.83 2.53
C HIS A 128 -4.12 -5.87 3.50
N VAL A 129 -3.20 -4.91 3.40
CA VAL A 129 -1.98 -4.83 4.22
C VAL A 129 -2.08 -3.68 5.19
N ARG A 130 -1.71 -3.91 6.45
CA ARG A 130 -1.59 -2.82 7.44
C ARG A 130 -0.43 -1.90 7.07
N ILE A 131 -0.68 -0.60 7.11
CA ILE A 131 0.32 0.42 6.77
C ILE A 131 0.50 1.36 7.96
N TRP A 132 1.74 1.50 8.41
CA TRP A 132 2.12 2.46 9.44
C TRP A 132 3.11 3.49 8.89
N GLY A 133 3.05 4.70 9.40
CA GLY A 133 4.05 5.74 9.18
C GLY A 133 4.77 6.04 10.49
N VAL A 134 6.10 6.14 10.45
CA VAL A 134 6.94 6.54 11.58
C VAL A 134 7.98 7.56 11.13
N ASP A 135 8.49 8.36 12.07
CA ASP A 135 9.47 9.38 11.76
C ASP A 135 10.89 8.80 11.57
N SER A 136 11.19 7.71 12.29
CA SER A 136 12.53 7.12 12.29
C SER A 136 12.54 5.60 12.48
N LEU A 137 13.67 4.96 12.16
CA LEU A 137 13.90 3.54 12.44
C LEU A 137 14.01 3.25 13.96
N GLU A 138 14.33 4.25 14.77
CA GLU A 138 14.38 4.13 16.22
C GLU A 138 13.00 3.82 16.80
N ASP A 139 11.94 4.39 16.25
CA ASP A 139 10.56 4.14 16.70
C ASP A 139 10.21 2.65 16.62
N LEU A 140 10.69 1.96 15.55
CA LEU A 140 10.51 0.52 15.39
C LEU A 140 11.34 -0.29 16.39
N ARG A 141 12.59 0.13 16.65
CA ARG A 141 13.44 -0.54 17.66
C ARG A 141 12.85 -0.42 19.06
N ASP A 142 12.33 0.75 19.40
CA ASP A 142 11.66 1.01 20.68
C ASP A 142 10.37 0.18 20.81
N ALA A 143 9.70 -0.12 19.70
CA ALA A 143 8.56 -1.04 19.63
C ALA A 143 8.97 -2.54 19.65
N GLY A 144 10.27 -2.85 19.78
CA GLY A 144 10.77 -4.22 19.87
C GLY A 144 10.98 -4.94 18.54
N VAL A 145 10.99 -4.22 17.43
CA VAL A 145 11.25 -4.79 16.10
C VAL A 145 12.75 -4.88 15.84
N ARG A 146 13.24 -6.06 15.53
CA ARG A 146 14.63 -6.27 15.09
C ARG A 146 14.78 -5.95 13.61
N LEU A 147 15.56 -4.93 13.28
CA LEU A 147 15.72 -4.45 11.92
C LEU A 147 16.85 -5.19 11.19
N LEU A 148 16.57 -5.64 9.98
CA LEU A 148 17.49 -6.29 9.06
C LEU A 148 17.61 -5.41 7.81
N GLY A 149 18.72 -4.66 7.69
CA GLY A 149 19.01 -3.85 6.51
C GLY A 149 19.40 -4.73 5.32
N THR A 150 18.87 -4.41 4.15
CA THR A 150 19.26 -5.08 2.91
C THR A 150 20.35 -4.30 2.20
N THR A 151 21.29 -4.99 1.58
CA THR A 151 22.33 -4.39 0.75
C THR A 151 22.64 -5.28 -0.44
N SER A 152 22.93 -4.68 -1.57
CA SER A 152 23.48 -5.36 -2.76
C SER A 152 25.00 -5.22 -2.85
N HIS A 153 25.66 -4.52 -1.90
CA HIS A 153 27.08 -4.26 -1.92
C HIS A 153 27.86 -5.37 -1.19
N GLU A 154 28.74 -6.04 -1.90
CA GLU A 154 29.66 -7.08 -1.36
C GLU A 154 30.67 -6.52 -0.34
N THR A 155 30.79 -5.20 -0.24
CA THR A 155 31.77 -4.53 0.63
C THR A 155 31.31 -4.40 2.09
N VAL A 156 30.08 -4.79 2.42
CA VAL A 156 29.58 -4.76 3.81
C VAL A 156 30.10 -6.00 4.53
N THR A 157 31.03 -5.80 5.44
CA THR A 157 31.79 -6.88 6.12
C THR A 157 30.95 -7.79 7.00
N ASP A 158 29.79 -7.30 7.48
CA ASP A 158 28.89 -8.03 8.37
C ASP A 158 27.61 -8.52 7.66
N ALA A 159 27.56 -8.40 6.32
CA ALA A 159 26.44 -8.90 5.55
C ALA A 159 26.45 -10.44 5.51
N VAL A 160 25.29 -11.03 5.74
CA VAL A 160 25.07 -12.47 5.62
C VAL A 160 24.08 -12.74 4.49
N SER A 161 24.15 -13.92 3.89
CA SER A 161 23.15 -14.33 2.91
C SER A 161 21.76 -14.36 3.55
N VAL A 162 20.73 -13.94 2.82
CA VAL A 162 19.34 -14.04 3.28
C VAL A 162 18.94 -15.46 3.68
N TYR A 163 19.57 -16.48 3.09
CA TYR A 163 19.35 -17.90 3.42
C TYR A 163 20.00 -18.34 4.73
N GLU A 164 20.92 -17.54 5.27
CA GLU A 164 21.65 -17.80 6.51
C GLU A 164 21.23 -16.83 7.63
N ALA A 165 20.49 -15.79 7.28
CA ALA A 165 20.00 -14.79 8.21
C ALA A 165 19.00 -15.42 9.19
N ASP A 166 19.14 -15.07 10.48
CA ASP A 166 18.13 -15.40 11.47
C ASP A 166 16.88 -14.52 11.25
N LEU A 167 15.80 -15.13 10.81
CA LEU A 167 14.51 -14.48 10.57
C LEU A 167 13.50 -14.76 11.69
N SER A 168 13.95 -15.25 12.85
CA SER A 168 13.07 -15.51 14.01
C SER A 168 12.73 -14.23 14.77
N GLY A 169 11.59 -14.24 15.45
CA GLY A 169 11.12 -13.10 16.25
C GLY A 169 10.40 -12.05 15.41
N CYS A 170 10.06 -10.91 16.04
CA CYS A 170 9.53 -9.76 15.34
C CYS A 170 10.64 -9.07 14.56
N ILE A 171 10.57 -9.12 13.24
CA ILE A 171 11.61 -8.57 12.35
C ILE A 171 11.04 -7.53 11.39
N GLY A 172 11.86 -6.53 11.06
CA GLY A 172 11.62 -5.58 9.98
C GLY A 172 12.71 -5.69 8.92
N ILE A 173 12.34 -6.10 7.70
CA ILE A 173 13.26 -6.11 6.54
C ILE A 173 13.26 -4.70 5.96
N VAL A 174 14.40 -4.02 6.05
CA VAL A 174 14.54 -2.62 5.66
C VAL A 174 15.05 -2.52 4.21
N LEU A 175 14.26 -1.85 3.38
CA LEU A 175 14.64 -1.42 2.05
C LEU A 175 14.81 0.12 2.07
N GLY A 176 16.03 0.58 1.83
CA GLY A 176 16.33 2.01 1.74
C GLY A 176 16.14 2.58 0.34
N ASN A 177 16.26 3.91 0.26
CA ASN A 177 16.23 4.64 -1.01
C ASN A 177 17.44 4.26 -1.89
N GLU A 178 17.20 4.07 -3.20
CA GLU A 178 18.20 3.71 -4.21
C GLU A 178 19.35 4.74 -4.37
N SER A 179 19.21 5.93 -3.79
CA SER A 179 20.12 7.08 -3.98
C SER A 179 21.14 7.27 -2.84
N ARG A 180 21.24 6.32 -1.91
CA ARG A 180 22.20 6.39 -0.77
C ARG A 180 23.09 5.17 -0.68
#